data_492fcb55406399fd9d4619dbb7fd08cd
#
_entry.id   492fcb55406399fd9d4619dbb7fd08cd
#
_cell.length_a   1.000
_cell.length_b   1.000
_cell.length_c   1.000
_cell.angle_alpha   90.00
_cell.angle_beta   90.00
_cell.angle_gamma   90.00
#
_symmetry.space_group_name_H-M   'P 1'
#
loop_
_entity.id
_entity.type
_entity.pdbx_description
1 polymer ?
#
loop_
_entity_poly.entity_id
_entity_poly.type
_entity_poly.pdbx_seq_one_letter_code
_entity_poly.pdbx_strand_id
1 'polypeptide(L)'
;VAKALGAKGITREISEEAARKIGPIADKHEIMIGFHNHTQLTPTTYDGEILSHGKYLGINFDIGHYVAGTNHSPIPLIEKHRERILSLHLKDRKVNNGPNLPFGEGDTPVALVLQYMKRNKLAFPADIELEYKVPEGSGAVREVARCVEFCKQALA
;
A
#
# COMPACT_ATOMS: atom_id res chain seq x y z
N VAL A 1 -14.43 -17.24 6.99
CA VAL A 1 -15.16 -15.96 6.88
C VAL A 1 -14.74 -15.24 5.60
N ALA A 2 -13.45 -14.83 5.39
CA ALA A 2 -13.04 -14.02 4.25
C ALA A 2 -13.48 -14.60 2.88
N LYS A 3 -13.21 -15.88 2.61
CA LYS A 3 -13.64 -16.58 1.39
C LYS A 3 -15.17 -16.59 1.23
N ALA A 4 -15.91 -16.79 2.32
CA ALA A 4 -17.37 -16.78 2.28
C ALA A 4 -17.96 -15.39 1.94
N LEU A 5 -17.19 -14.34 2.17
CA LEU A 5 -17.52 -12.95 1.80
C LEU A 5 -16.99 -12.58 0.41
N GLY A 6 -16.35 -13.50 -0.32
CA GLY A 6 -15.77 -13.23 -1.63
C GLY A 6 -14.47 -12.40 -1.59
N ALA A 7 -13.86 -12.23 -0.40
CA ALA A 7 -12.61 -11.50 -0.28
C ALA A 7 -11.44 -12.23 -0.97
N LYS A 8 -10.60 -11.48 -1.68
CA LYS A 8 -9.39 -12.00 -2.33
C LYS A 8 -8.22 -12.18 -1.36
N GLY A 9 -8.25 -11.46 -0.24
CA GLY A 9 -7.20 -11.51 0.77
C GLY A 9 -7.64 -10.88 2.09
N ILE A 10 -6.73 -10.90 3.04
CA ILE A 10 -6.85 -10.28 4.36
C ILE A 10 -5.62 -9.41 4.55
N THR A 11 -5.75 -8.22 5.10
CA THR A 11 -4.62 -7.36 5.42
C THR A 11 -4.32 -7.37 6.91
N ARG A 12 -3.07 -7.19 7.27
CA ARG A 12 -2.61 -7.04 8.65
C ARG A 12 -1.27 -6.31 8.70
N GLU A 13 -0.92 -5.80 9.88
CA GLU A 13 0.38 -5.20 10.12
C GLU A 13 1.53 -6.17 9.84
N ILE A 14 2.62 -5.64 9.28
CA ILE A 14 3.82 -6.41 8.98
C ILE A 14 4.47 -6.94 10.25
N SER A 15 4.74 -8.25 10.29
CA SER A 15 5.40 -8.91 11.40
C SER A 15 5.99 -10.25 10.94
N GLU A 16 7.29 -10.42 11.11
CA GLU A 16 7.99 -11.66 10.79
C GLU A 16 7.47 -12.85 11.63
N GLU A 17 7.25 -12.63 12.94
CA GLU A 17 6.70 -13.65 13.82
C GLU A 17 5.31 -14.11 13.35
N ALA A 18 4.49 -13.15 12.94
CA ALA A 18 3.19 -13.49 12.40
C ALA A 18 3.28 -14.21 11.06
N ALA A 19 4.20 -13.81 10.17
CA ALA A 19 4.39 -14.47 8.88
C ALA A 19 4.69 -15.96 9.04
N ARG A 20 5.58 -16.30 9.97
CA ARG A 20 5.92 -17.71 10.33
C ARG A 20 4.69 -18.51 10.78
N LYS A 21 3.82 -17.89 11.60
CA LYS A 21 2.62 -18.56 12.14
C LYS A 21 1.51 -18.69 11.11
N ILE A 22 1.25 -17.62 10.33
CA ILE A 22 0.09 -17.57 9.43
C ILE A 22 0.39 -18.05 8.01
N GLY A 23 1.66 -18.08 7.59
CA GLY A 23 2.04 -18.54 6.25
C GLY A 23 1.49 -19.92 5.91
N PRO A 24 1.74 -20.97 6.72
CA PRO A 24 1.17 -22.31 6.49
C PRO A 24 -0.37 -22.31 6.50
N ILE A 25 -1.00 -21.45 7.30
CA ILE A 25 -2.46 -21.32 7.36
C ILE A 25 -2.99 -20.66 6.09
N ALA A 26 -2.34 -19.57 5.64
CA ALA A 26 -2.66 -18.89 4.40
C ALA A 26 -2.57 -19.86 3.20
N ASP A 27 -1.51 -20.65 3.14
CA ASP A 27 -1.28 -21.65 2.08
C ASP A 27 -2.34 -22.74 2.11
N LYS A 28 -2.64 -23.31 3.31
CA LYS A 28 -3.68 -24.32 3.49
C LYS A 28 -5.06 -23.85 3.00
N HIS A 29 -5.36 -22.58 3.25
CA HIS A 29 -6.68 -22.01 2.91
C HIS A 29 -6.67 -21.27 1.58
N GLU A 30 -5.53 -21.15 0.90
CA GLU A 30 -5.38 -20.44 -0.37
C GLU A 30 -6.00 -19.04 -0.32
N ILE A 31 -5.65 -18.27 0.71
CA ILE A 31 -6.11 -16.89 0.93
C ILE A 31 -4.91 -15.97 1.12
N MET A 32 -4.81 -14.93 0.32
CA MET A 32 -3.72 -13.96 0.45
C MET A 32 -3.76 -13.24 1.80
N ILE A 33 -2.59 -13.10 2.41
CA ILE A 33 -2.38 -12.25 3.58
C ILE A 33 -1.44 -11.13 3.18
N GLY A 34 -1.98 -9.93 3.01
CA GLY A 34 -1.20 -8.74 2.65
C GLY A 34 -0.67 -8.04 3.90
N PHE A 35 0.65 -7.92 4.00
CA PHE A 35 1.30 -7.19 5.09
C PHE A 35 1.30 -5.70 4.83
N HIS A 36 0.65 -4.95 5.72
CA HIS A 36 0.65 -3.49 5.71
C HIS A 36 1.88 -2.94 6.42
N ASN A 37 2.47 -1.91 5.84
CA ASN A 37 3.62 -1.22 6.39
C ASN A 37 3.28 0.17 6.87
N HIS A 38 3.95 0.58 7.93
CA HIS A 38 4.16 1.98 8.29
C HIS A 38 5.57 2.44 7.86
N THR A 39 6.21 3.33 8.62
CA THR A 39 7.53 3.90 8.26
C THR A 39 8.72 3.01 8.63
N GLN A 40 8.47 1.81 9.19
CA GLN A 40 9.51 0.89 9.65
C GLN A 40 10.22 0.11 8.55
N LEU A 41 9.77 0.22 7.29
CA LEU A 41 10.37 -0.51 6.18
C LEU A 41 11.77 0.02 5.82
N THR A 42 12.55 -0.89 5.23
CA THR A 42 13.70 -0.57 4.39
C THR A 42 13.38 -0.94 2.94
N PRO A 43 14.13 -0.44 1.95
CA PRO A 43 13.92 -0.81 0.54
C PRO A 43 13.98 -2.31 0.25
N THR A 44 14.59 -3.08 1.15
CA THR A 44 14.79 -4.54 0.99
C THR A 44 13.99 -5.40 1.97
N THR A 45 13.06 -4.82 2.74
CA THR A 45 12.30 -5.56 3.75
C THR A 45 11.59 -6.79 3.17
N TYR A 46 10.97 -6.65 1.99
CA TYR A 46 10.27 -7.76 1.35
C TYR A 46 11.18 -8.71 0.54
N ASP A 47 12.48 -8.41 0.46
CA ASP A 47 13.49 -9.30 -0.12
C ASP A 47 13.98 -10.36 0.89
N GLY A 48 13.66 -10.16 2.17
CA GLY A 48 14.00 -11.07 3.25
C GLY A 48 13.05 -12.25 3.40
N GLU A 49 13.05 -12.83 4.59
CA GLU A 49 12.33 -14.09 4.85
C GLU A 49 10.81 -13.93 4.93
N ILE A 50 10.30 -12.72 5.19
CA ILE A 50 8.88 -12.51 5.52
C ILE A 50 7.90 -13.12 4.51
N LEU A 51 8.18 -13.01 3.21
CA LEU A 51 7.35 -13.61 2.17
C LEU A 51 7.67 -15.07 1.88
N SER A 52 8.79 -15.61 2.40
CA SER A 52 9.19 -17.00 2.19
C SER A 52 8.42 -17.99 3.06
N HIS A 53 7.79 -17.49 4.14
CA HIS A 53 7.02 -18.34 5.07
C HIS A 53 5.69 -18.83 4.50
N GLY A 54 5.28 -18.41 3.29
CA GLY A 54 4.11 -18.92 2.60
C GLY A 54 3.92 -18.31 1.21
N LYS A 55 3.44 -19.12 0.27
CA LYS A 55 3.16 -18.66 -1.10
C LYS A 55 1.99 -17.69 -1.17
N TYR A 56 1.08 -17.74 -0.18
CA TYR A 56 -0.06 -16.84 -0.05
C TYR A 56 0.21 -15.66 0.90
N LEU A 57 1.46 -15.44 1.31
CA LEU A 57 1.86 -14.19 1.95
C LEU A 57 2.16 -13.14 0.87
N GLY A 58 1.68 -11.94 1.07
CA GLY A 58 1.80 -10.84 0.13
C GLY A 58 1.93 -9.49 0.81
N ILE A 59 1.71 -8.44 0.06
CA ILE A 59 1.97 -7.06 0.45
C ILE A 59 0.70 -6.24 0.30
N ASN A 60 0.28 -5.55 1.35
CA ASN A 60 -0.62 -4.42 1.32
C ASN A 60 0.24 -3.17 1.49
N PHE A 61 0.65 -2.57 0.39
CA PHE A 61 1.75 -1.62 0.37
C PHE A 61 1.28 -0.18 0.51
N ASP A 62 1.59 0.44 1.66
CA ASP A 62 1.41 1.88 1.84
C ASP A 62 2.60 2.64 1.27
N ILE A 63 2.39 3.31 0.14
CA ILE A 63 3.43 4.04 -0.57
C ILE A 63 3.85 5.33 0.14
N GLY A 64 2.93 5.98 0.88
CA GLY A 64 3.23 7.20 1.62
C GLY A 64 4.08 6.92 2.85
N HIS A 65 3.74 5.90 3.62
CA HIS A 65 4.57 5.47 4.73
C HIS A 65 5.95 5.00 4.26
N TYR A 66 6.02 4.29 3.14
CA TYR A 66 7.29 3.87 2.57
C TYR A 66 8.18 5.06 2.19
N VAL A 67 7.64 6.04 1.45
CA VAL A 67 8.40 7.23 1.05
C VAL A 67 8.85 8.03 2.27
N ALA A 68 7.96 8.23 3.25
CA ALA A 68 8.29 8.95 4.48
C ALA A 68 9.41 8.27 5.28
N GLY A 69 9.36 6.94 5.41
CA GLY A 69 10.33 6.18 6.21
C GLY A 69 11.66 5.93 5.53
N THR A 70 11.67 5.78 4.19
CA THR A 70 12.87 5.38 3.44
C THR A 70 13.49 6.49 2.61
N ASN A 71 12.74 7.54 2.29
CA ASN A 71 13.11 8.59 1.33
C ASN A 71 13.35 8.06 -0.10
N HIS A 72 12.79 6.89 -0.44
CA HIS A 72 12.95 6.24 -1.74
C HIS A 72 11.63 6.21 -2.52
N SER A 73 11.73 6.18 -3.86
CA SER A 73 10.59 5.94 -4.73
C SER A 73 9.99 4.55 -4.49
N PRO A 74 8.66 4.39 -4.40
CA PRO A 74 8.02 3.09 -4.23
C PRO A 74 7.99 2.25 -5.51
N ILE A 75 8.24 2.84 -6.69
CA ILE A 75 8.11 2.17 -7.99
C ILE A 75 9.00 0.94 -8.12
N PRO A 76 10.31 0.97 -7.73
CA PRO A 76 11.16 -0.22 -7.82
C PRO A 76 10.66 -1.39 -6.97
N LEU A 77 10.09 -1.11 -5.78
CA LEU A 77 9.50 -2.15 -4.94
C LEU A 77 8.25 -2.73 -5.58
N ILE A 78 7.37 -1.88 -6.12
CA ILE A 78 6.16 -2.31 -6.85
C ILE A 78 6.55 -3.19 -8.04
N GLU A 79 7.54 -2.78 -8.83
CA GLU A 79 8.01 -3.54 -9.99
C GLU A 79 8.51 -4.94 -9.59
N LYS A 80 9.36 -4.99 -8.58
CA LYS A 80 9.99 -6.22 -8.11
C LYS A 80 8.99 -7.21 -7.52
N HIS A 81 8.01 -6.72 -6.76
CA HIS A 81 7.10 -7.56 -5.98
C HIS A 81 5.66 -7.58 -6.52
N ARG A 82 5.40 -7.09 -7.75
CA ARG A 82 4.06 -6.93 -8.33
C ARG A 82 3.17 -8.17 -8.20
N GLU A 83 3.74 -9.37 -8.30
CA GLU A 83 3.00 -10.63 -8.20
C GLU A 83 2.59 -10.99 -6.76
N ARG A 84 3.12 -10.28 -5.79
CA ARG A 84 2.87 -10.48 -4.36
C ARG A 84 2.09 -9.31 -3.75
N ILE A 85 1.81 -8.24 -4.51
CA ILE A 85 1.02 -7.11 -4.02
C ILE A 85 -0.47 -7.46 -4.10
N LEU A 86 -1.14 -7.41 -2.95
CA LEU A 86 -2.59 -7.57 -2.81
C LEU A 86 -3.33 -6.26 -3.07
N SER A 87 -2.82 -5.16 -2.51
CA SER A 87 -3.36 -3.80 -2.68
C SER A 87 -2.30 -2.76 -2.35
N LEU A 88 -2.52 -1.52 -2.82
CA LEU A 88 -1.78 -0.34 -2.38
C LEU A 88 -2.65 0.52 -1.48
N HIS A 89 -2.05 1.19 -0.50
CA HIS A 89 -2.61 2.39 0.10
C HIS A 89 -1.98 3.63 -0.56
N LEU A 90 -2.84 4.47 -1.12
CA LEU A 90 -2.46 5.77 -1.65
C LEU A 90 -2.55 6.79 -0.52
N LYS A 91 -1.40 7.31 -0.15
CA LYS A 91 -1.21 8.29 0.90
C LYS A 91 -0.12 9.24 0.48
N ASP A 92 -0.28 10.53 0.72
CA ASP A 92 0.77 11.51 0.42
C ASP A 92 1.41 12.00 1.72
N ARG A 93 2.73 11.90 1.79
CA ARG A 93 3.53 12.27 2.96
C ARG A 93 4.81 12.99 2.55
N LYS A 94 5.34 13.78 3.46
CA LYS A 94 6.71 14.30 3.35
C LYS A 94 7.73 13.22 3.72
N VAL A 95 8.88 13.27 3.04
CA VAL A 95 10.08 12.49 3.40
C VAL A 95 10.53 12.75 4.84
N ASN A 96 11.53 11.99 5.32
CA ASN A 96 12.11 12.11 6.66
C ASN A 96 11.07 11.95 7.78
N ASN A 97 10.17 10.96 7.65
CA ASN A 97 9.04 10.73 8.56
C ASN A 97 8.11 11.93 8.71
N GLY A 98 8.01 12.75 7.67
CA GLY A 98 7.19 13.96 7.67
C GLY A 98 5.68 13.68 7.71
N PRO A 99 4.86 14.74 7.81
CA PRO A 99 3.42 14.62 8.00
C PRO A 99 2.70 14.05 6.77
N ASN A 100 1.49 13.54 7.01
CA ASN A 100 0.50 13.28 5.97
C ASN A 100 -0.05 14.61 5.44
N LEU A 101 -0.24 14.71 4.13
CA LEU A 101 -0.71 15.91 3.43
C LEU A 101 -1.78 15.55 2.39
N PRO A 102 -2.58 16.51 1.93
CA PRO A 102 -3.43 16.33 0.76
C PRO A 102 -2.62 15.87 -0.47
N PHE A 103 -3.24 15.08 -1.33
CA PHE A 103 -2.56 14.55 -2.52
C PHE A 103 -2.01 15.67 -3.41
N GLY A 104 -0.73 15.56 -3.74
CA GLY A 104 0.04 16.53 -4.51
C GLY A 104 0.78 17.58 -3.68
N GLU A 105 0.61 17.61 -2.36
CA GLU A 105 1.30 18.55 -1.45
C GLU A 105 2.48 17.89 -0.72
N GLY A 106 2.55 16.56 -0.74
CA GLY A 106 3.62 15.77 -0.15
C GLY A 106 4.77 15.49 -1.13
N ASP A 107 5.54 14.46 -0.81
CA ASP A 107 6.67 13.98 -1.60
C ASP A 107 6.41 12.59 -2.18
N THR A 108 5.29 11.96 -1.81
CA THR A 108 4.90 10.65 -2.35
C THR A 108 4.49 10.80 -3.81
N PRO A 109 5.10 10.08 -4.75
CA PRO A 109 4.81 10.24 -6.17
C PRO A 109 3.50 9.52 -6.58
N VAL A 110 2.37 9.86 -5.94
CA VAL A 110 1.06 9.19 -6.12
C VAL A 110 0.67 9.14 -7.60
N ALA A 111 0.75 10.29 -8.31
CA ALA A 111 0.42 10.35 -9.74
C ALA A 111 1.30 9.42 -10.59
N LEU A 112 2.62 9.41 -10.33
CA LEU A 112 3.55 8.55 -11.06
C LEU A 112 3.29 7.06 -10.79
N VAL A 113 2.93 6.70 -9.56
CA VAL A 113 2.56 5.32 -9.21
C VAL A 113 1.31 4.89 -9.97
N LEU A 114 0.26 5.71 -9.99
CA LEU A 114 -0.97 5.43 -10.74
C LEU A 114 -0.71 5.29 -12.24
N GLN A 115 0.09 6.19 -12.82
CA GLN A 115 0.49 6.11 -14.23
C GLN A 115 1.34 4.85 -14.52
N TYR A 116 2.22 4.48 -13.60
CA TYR A 116 3.00 3.23 -13.70
C TYR A 116 2.08 2.01 -13.69
N MET A 117 1.11 1.96 -12.77
CA MET A 117 0.10 0.90 -12.72
C MET A 117 -0.68 0.79 -14.03
N LYS A 118 -1.18 1.93 -14.55
CA LYS A 118 -1.92 1.99 -15.83
C LYS A 118 -1.09 1.45 -16.99
N ARG A 119 0.14 1.94 -17.17
CA ARG A 119 1.04 1.52 -18.26
C ARG A 119 1.39 0.03 -18.21
N ASN A 120 1.58 -0.51 -17.00
CA ASN A 120 1.98 -1.90 -16.80
C ASN A 120 0.78 -2.84 -16.58
N LYS A 121 -0.46 -2.33 -16.69
CA LYS A 121 -1.71 -3.09 -16.52
C LYS A 121 -1.75 -3.86 -15.20
N LEU A 122 -1.26 -3.25 -14.11
CA LEU A 122 -1.29 -3.85 -12.78
C LEU A 122 -2.74 -3.87 -12.27
N ALA A 123 -3.23 -5.04 -11.84
CA ALA A 123 -4.65 -5.26 -11.57
C ALA A 123 -5.03 -5.23 -10.09
N PHE A 124 -4.06 -5.09 -9.19
CA PHE A 124 -4.38 -4.94 -7.76
C PHE A 124 -4.97 -3.55 -7.48
N PRO A 125 -5.88 -3.43 -6.51
CA PRO A 125 -6.50 -2.16 -6.16
C PRO A 125 -5.49 -1.18 -5.54
N ALA A 126 -5.82 0.11 -5.64
CA ALA A 126 -5.12 1.18 -4.96
C ALA A 126 -6.15 2.00 -4.16
N ASP A 127 -6.12 1.85 -2.86
CA ASP A 127 -7.11 2.39 -1.95
C ASP A 127 -6.65 3.76 -1.41
N ILE A 128 -7.52 4.75 -1.41
CA ILE A 128 -7.23 6.07 -0.84
C ILE A 128 -7.31 5.98 0.68
N GLU A 129 -6.21 6.31 1.36
CA GLU A 129 -6.18 6.40 2.81
C GLU A 129 -6.04 7.85 3.27
N LEU A 130 -7.12 8.38 3.88
CA LEU A 130 -7.19 9.74 4.37
C LEU A 130 -6.65 9.82 5.81
N GLU A 131 -5.41 10.24 5.98
CA GLU A 131 -4.79 10.41 7.30
C GLU A 131 -4.27 11.82 7.59
N TYR A 132 -4.34 12.75 6.63
CA TYR A 132 -3.98 14.13 6.94
C TYR A 132 -5.08 14.84 7.73
N LYS A 133 -4.68 15.88 8.47
CA LYS A 133 -5.62 16.71 9.22
C LYS A 133 -6.58 17.40 8.25
N VAL A 134 -7.86 17.05 8.36
CA VAL A 134 -8.92 17.67 7.56
C VAL A 134 -8.92 19.18 7.83
N PRO A 135 -8.84 20.03 6.77
CA PRO A 135 -8.86 21.47 6.92
C PRO A 135 -10.14 21.98 7.60
N GLU A 136 -10.03 23.10 8.34
CA GLU A 136 -11.18 23.75 8.94
C GLU A 136 -12.21 24.16 7.86
N GLY A 137 -13.46 23.91 8.11
CA GLY A 137 -14.55 24.15 7.13
C GLY A 137 -14.69 23.08 6.04
N SER A 138 -13.88 22.00 6.09
CA SER A 138 -14.02 20.83 5.24
C SER A 138 -14.53 19.63 6.02
N GLY A 139 -14.57 18.46 5.38
CA GLY A 139 -14.97 17.18 5.98
C GLY A 139 -14.34 16.01 5.24
N ALA A 140 -14.23 14.86 5.89
CA ALA A 140 -13.57 13.68 5.33
C ALA A 140 -14.12 13.30 3.94
N VAL A 141 -15.44 13.35 3.75
CA VAL A 141 -16.07 13.04 2.45
C VAL A 141 -15.59 13.98 1.35
N ARG A 142 -15.49 15.29 1.64
CA ARG A 142 -14.99 16.28 0.68
C ARG A 142 -13.51 16.05 0.36
N GLU A 143 -12.71 15.76 1.36
CA GLU A 143 -11.28 15.51 1.18
C GLU A 143 -11.02 14.20 0.39
N VAL A 144 -11.77 13.13 0.66
CA VAL A 144 -11.71 11.91 -0.16
C VAL A 144 -12.13 12.21 -1.60
N ALA A 145 -13.16 13.02 -1.82
CA ALA A 145 -13.57 13.42 -3.18
C ALA A 145 -12.44 14.19 -3.92
N ARG A 146 -11.67 15.03 -3.22
CA ARG A 146 -10.48 15.70 -3.78
C ARG A 146 -9.39 14.69 -4.16
N CYS A 147 -9.12 13.70 -3.29
CA CYS A 147 -8.17 12.64 -3.59
C CYS A 147 -8.60 11.83 -4.82
N VAL A 148 -9.90 11.49 -4.93
CA VAL A 148 -10.45 10.80 -6.10
C VAL A 148 -10.26 11.63 -7.38
N GLU A 149 -10.52 12.93 -7.32
CA GLU A 149 -10.33 13.81 -8.47
C GLU A 149 -8.86 13.92 -8.89
N PHE A 150 -7.94 14.02 -7.93
CA PHE A 150 -6.50 13.95 -8.18
C PHE A 150 -6.11 12.66 -8.90
N CYS A 151 -6.62 11.50 -8.42
CA CYS A 151 -6.34 10.21 -9.05
C CYS A 151 -6.89 10.14 -10.49
N LYS A 152 -8.10 10.65 -10.74
CA LYS A 152 -8.67 10.72 -12.09
C LYS A 152 -7.81 11.56 -13.04
N GLN A 153 -7.37 12.73 -12.60
CA GLN A 153 -6.49 13.60 -13.38
C GLN A 153 -5.14 12.93 -13.67
N ALA A 154 -4.57 12.24 -12.69
CA ALA A 154 -3.34 11.48 -12.88
C ALA A 154 -3.47 10.33 -13.89
N LEU A 155 -4.69 9.82 -14.09
CA LEU A 155 -5.00 8.70 -14.99
C LEU A 155 -5.58 9.15 -16.35
N ALA A 156 -5.88 10.43 -16.50
CA ALA A 156 -6.35 10.97 -17.78
C ALA A 156 -5.26 10.88 -18.84
#